data_1e71da59cf703cc801e02d3ec58c2bbf
#
_entry.id   1e71da59cf703cc801e02d3ec58c2bbf
#
_cell.length_a   1.000
_cell.length_b   1.000
_cell.length_c   1.000
_cell.angle_alpha   90.00
_cell.angle_beta   90.00
_cell.angle_gamma   90.00
#
_symmetry.space_group_name_H-M   'P 1'
#
loop_
_entity.id
_entity.type
_entity.pdbx_description
1 polymer ?
#
loop_
_entity_poly.entity_id
_entity_poly.type
_entity_poly.pdbx_seq_one_letter_code
_entity_poly.pdbx_strand_id
1 'polypeptide(L)'
;LPSRLEAQLAAEFFEAKSAAQWAQLAQERGDASRGVNVFYQASLACVRCHVSNDPQATALGPNLGHAAEIVQAERLNDQQLVESILEPSKSIRKGYESITLRMDDGEVVTGLLIDKDPKRWRLRNANGEVIEIQADQVEASATSTQSLMPAGLAQQLGTEQAFLDLVKYLIEIRDAGPKRAATLEPDMSLLAVKIP
;
A
#
# COMPACT_ATOMS: atom_id res chain seq x y z
N LEU A 1 -0.16 15.67 -14.75
CA LEU A 1 0.96 14.72 -14.58
C LEU A 1 2.26 15.52 -14.55
N PRO A 2 3.21 15.24 -13.65
CA PRO A 2 4.51 15.90 -13.62
C PRO A 2 5.25 15.67 -14.94
N SER A 3 6.09 16.60 -15.32
CA SER A 3 6.97 16.43 -16.47
C SER A 3 7.98 15.30 -16.23
N ARG A 4 8.56 14.75 -17.29
CA ARG A 4 9.57 13.70 -17.17
C ARG A 4 10.77 14.12 -16.30
N LEU A 5 11.15 15.39 -16.37
CA LEU A 5 12.24 15.95 -15.56
C LEU A 5 11.87 16.02 -14.08
N GLU A 6 10.65 16.49 -13.76
CA GLU A 6 10.18 16.53 -12.36
C GLU A 6 10.09 15.13 -11.74
N ALA A 7 9.62 14.14 -12.50
CA ALA A 7 9.58 12.76 -12.04
C ALA A 7 10.99 12.18 -11.79
N GLN A 8 11.96 12.51 -12.65
CA GLN A 8 13.34 12.08 -12.50
C GLN A 8 14.00 12.73 -11.27
N LEU A 9 13.84 14.03 -11.08
CA LEU A 9 14.37 14.75 -9.91
C LEU A 9 13.76 14.24 -8.60
N ALA A 10 12.47 13.90 -8.61
CA ALA A 10 11.81 13.31 -7.46
C ALA A 10 12.34 11.90 -7.14
N ALA A 11 12.63 11.08 -8.16
CA ALA A 11 13.24 9.77 -7.97
C ALA A 11 14.65 9.89 -7.36
N GLU A 12 15.52 10.71 -7.94
CA GLU A 12 16.88 10.97 -7.42
C GLU A 12 16.87 11.49 -5.99
N PHE A 13 15.88 12.30 -5.62
CA PHE A 13 15.72 12.79 -4.26
C PHE A 13 15.49 11.67 -3.24
N PHE A 14 14.63 10.69 -3.56
CA PHE A 14 14.36 9.56 -2.67
C PHE A 14 15.50 8.54 -2.64
N GLU A 15 16.27 8.42 -3.72
CA GLU A 15 17.44 7.56 -3.81
C GLU A 15 18.65 8.10 -3.02
N ALA A 16 18.68 9.40 -2.72
CA ALA A 16 19.78 10.04 -2.00
C ALA A 16 19.94 9.57 -0.53
N LYS A 17 18.91 8.94 0.04
CA LYS A 17 18.92 8.44 1.42
C LYS A 17 18.48 6.97 1.46
N SER A 18 19.08 6.18 2.34
CA SER A 18 18.61 4.82 2.61
C SER A 18 17.25 4.81 3.32
N ALA A 19 16.54 3.70 3.23
CA ALA A 19 15.28 3.52 3.96
C ALA A 19 15.42 3.69 5.48
N ALA A 20 16.57 3.28 6.05
CA ALA A 20 16.87 3.48 7.46
C ALA A 20 17.04 4.97 7.81
N GLN A 21 17.69 5.75 6.95
CA GLN A 21 17.83 7.20 7.15
C GLN A 21 16.48 7.92 7.05
N TRP A 22 15.63 7.52 6.09
CA TRP A 22 14.27 8.04 5.97
C TRP A 22 13.43 7.70 7.21
N ALA A 23 13.53 6.49 7.71
CA ALA A 23 12.84 6.06 8.92
C ALA A 23 13.26 6.87 10.16
N GLN A 24 14.57 7.09 10.33
CA GLN A 24 15.09 7.93 11.40
C GLN A 24 14.57 9.37 11.31
N LEU A 25 14.66 10.00 10.13
CA LEU A 25 14.14 11.35 9.90
C LEU A 25 12.64 11.45 10.19
N ALA A 26 11.86 10.43 9.83
CA ALA A 26 10.44 10.40 10.13
C ALA A 26 10.16 10.34 11.64
N GLN A 27 10.98 9.60 12.41
CA GLN A 27 10.88 9.60 13.86
C GLN A 27 11.20 10.94 14.48
N GLU A 28 12.21 11.66 13.95
CA GLU A 28 12.69 12.93 14.48
C GLU A 28 11.83 14.13 14.08
N ARG A 29 11.30 14.15 12.85
CA ARG A 29 10.72 15.31 12.20
C ARG A 29 9.29 15.13 11.67
N GLY A 30 8.83 13.87 11.59
CA GLY A 30 7.49 13.53 11.11
C GLY A 30 6.41 13.84 12.15
N ASP A 31 5.21 14.12 11.67
CA ASP A 31 4.01 14.38 12.48
C ASP A 31 2.86 13.50 11.99
N ALA A 32 2.39 12.60 12.87
CA ALA A 32 1.34 11.64 12.50
C ALA A 32 -0.01 12.31 12.22
N SER A 33 -0.30 13.45 12.85
CA SER A 33 -1.55 14.20 12.62
C SER A 33 -1.58 14.90 11.25
N ARG A 34 -0.42 15.24 10.70
CA ARG A 34 -0.32 15.66 9.30
C ARG A 34 -0.27 14.46 8.35
N GLY A 35 0.40 13.39 8.79
CA GLY A 35 0.56 12.16 8.00
C GLY A 35 -0.76 11.46 7.67
N VAL A 36 -1.75 11.51 8.56
CA VAL A 36 -3.08 10.99 8.28
C VAL A 36 -3.72 11.69 7.07
N ASN A 37 -3.56 13.00 6.92
CA ASN A 37 -4.08 13.73 5.75
C ASN A 37 -3.39 13.28 4.46
N VAL A 38 -2.08 13.01 4.51
CA VAL A 38 -1.34 12.46 3.36
C VAL A 38 -1.88 11.08 2.99
N PHE A 39 -2.10 10.20 3.98
CA PHE A 39 -2.62 8.85 3.75
C PHE A 39 -4.01 8.84 3.09
N TYR A 40 -4.88 9.78 3.49
CA TYR A 40 -6.23 9.92 2.94
C TYR A 40 -6.31 10.76 1.67
N GLN A 41 -5.19 11.33 1.20
CA GLN A 41 -5.16 12.15 0.00
C GLN A 41 -5.56 11.36 -1.24
N ALA A 42 -6.55 11.86 -1.99
CA ALA A 42 -7.14 11.15 -3.13
C ALA A 42 -6.13 10.82 -4.25
N SER A 43 -5.13 11.68 -4.46
CA SER A 43 -4.08 11.48 -5.48
C SER A 43 -3.15 10.30 -5.18
N LEU A 44 -2.96 9.95 -3.90
CA LEU A 44 -2.11 8.84 -3.47
C LEU A 44 -2.90 7.55 -3.33
N ALA A 45 -4.20 7.66 -3.08
CA ALA A 45 -5.15 6.56 -3.02
C ALA A 45 -4.78 5.42 -2.04
N CYS A 46 -3.98 5.68 -0.98
CA CYS A 46 -3.56 4.66 -0.01
C CYS A 46 -4.76 3.94 0.60
N VAL A 47 -5.80 4.69 0.97
CA VAL A 47 -7.04 4.16 1.55
C VAL A 47 -7.85 3.27 0.63
N ARG A 48 -7.62 3.28 -0.68
CA ARG A 48 -8.30 2.38 -1.62
C ARG A 48 -7.87 0.93 -1.46
N CYS A 49 -6.66 0.73 -0.98
CA CYS A 49 -6.05 -0.58 -0.80
C CYS A 49 -5.80 -0.91 0.67
N HIS A 50 -5.54 0.10 1.51
CA HIS A 50 -5.22 -0.10 2.91
C HIS A 50 -6.33 0.45 3.82
N VAL A 51 -6.65 -0.32 4.83
CA VAL A 51 -7.57 0.10 5.90
C VAL A 51 -6.76 0.33 7.16
N SER A 52 -7.03 1.41 7.87
CA SER A 52 -6.30 1.77 9.08
C SER A 52 -7.10 1.56 10.38
N ASN A 53 -8.42 1.54 10.31
CA ASN A 53 -9.29 1.54 11.49
C ASN A 53 -10.45 0.52 11.46
N ASP A 54 -10.68 -0.21 10.36
CA ASP A 54 -11.71 -1.23 10.26
C ASP A 54 -11.10 -2.64 10.22
N PRO A 55 -11.29 -3.46 11.29
CA PRO A 55 -10.77 -4.82 11.33
C PRO A 55 -11.45 -5.78 10.37
N GLN A 56 -12.65 -5.45 9.90
CA GLN A 56 -13.47 -6.30 9.05
C GLN A 56 -13.36 -5.96 7.56
N ALA A 57 -12.76 -4.81 7.23
CA ALA A 57 -12.64 -4.40 5.85
C ALA A 57 -11.66 -5.30 5.08
N THR A 58 -12.16 -5.84 3.99
CA THR A 58 -11.34 -6.60 3.06
C THR A 58 -10.62 -5.64 2.13
N ALA A 59 -9.31 -5.51 2.32
CA ALA A 59 -8.46 -4.62 1.54
C ALA A 59 -7.59 -5.37 0.54
N LEU A 60 -7.07 -4.66 -0.46
CA LEU A 60 -6.07 -5.17 -1.40
C LEU A 60 -4.66 -5.23 -0.78
N GLY A 61 -4.44 -4.44 0.24
CA GLY A 61 -3.22 -4.41 1.03
C GLY A 61 -3.47 -4.77 2.51
N PRO A 62 -2.41 -4.95 3.31
CA PRO A 62 -2.53 -5.20 4.74
C PRO A 62 -3.35 -4.12 5.45
N ASN A 63 -4.16 -4.53 6.43
CA ASN A 63 -4.79 -3.61 7.35
C ASN A 63 -3.72 -2.98 8.25
N LEU A 64 -3.44 -1.70 8.03
CA LEU A 64 -2.33 -1.01 8.71
C LEU A 64 -2.65 -0.73 10.18
N GLY A 65 -3.91 -0.46 10.51
CA GLY A 65 -4.34 -0.24 11.89
C GLY A 65 -4.30 -1.50 12.77
N HIS A 66 -4.33 -2.69 12.16
CA HIS A 66 -4.23 -3.98 12.85
C HIS A 66 -2.83 -4.60 12.78
N ALA A 67 -1.86 -3.90 12.22
CA ALA A 67 -0.48 -4.38 12.17
C ALA A 67 0.10 -4.68 13.56
N ALA A 68 -0.41 -4.02 14.60
CA ALA A 68 -0.04 -4.27 15.99
C ALA A 68 -0.49 -5.65 16.53
N GLU A 69 -1.55 -6.23 15.95
CA GLU A 69 -2.08 -7.55 16.33
C GLU A 69 -1.34 -8.70 15.65
N ILE A 70 -0.56 -8.39 14.61
CA ILE A 70 0.30 -9.38 13.96
C ILE A 70 1.43 -9.73 14.91
N VAL A 71 1.70 -11.03 15.06
CA VAL A 71 2.77 -11.57 15.90
C VAL A 71 4.06 -10.75 15.69
N GLN A 72 4.70 -10.32 16.76
CA GLN A 72 5.85 -9.40 16.72
C GLN A 72 6.94 -9.79 15.70
N ALA A 73 7.14 -11.09 15.47
CA ALA A 73 8.10 -11.61 14.50
C ALA A 73 7.76 -11.29 13.02
N GLU A 74 6.51 -10.96 12.74
CA GLU A 74 6.04 -10.64 11.37
C GLU A 74 5.84 -9.13 11.15
N ARG A 75 6.08 -8.32 12.18
CA ARG A 75 5.95 -6.85 12.05
C ARG A 75 7.12 -6.30 11.29
N LEU A 76 6.82 -5.43 10.32
CA LEU A 76 7.85 -4.65 9.66
C LEU A 76 8.51 -3.71 10.67
N ASN A 77 9.84 -3.65 10.69
CA ASN A 77 10.54 -2.57 11.37
C ASN A 77 10.41 -1.26 10.56
N ASP A 78 10.88 -0.15 11.12
CA ASP A 78 10.75 1.17 10.50
C ASP A 78 11.40 1.23 9.11
N GLN A 79 12.58 0.63 8.94
CA GLN A 79 13.27 0.55 7.66
C GLN A 79 12.45 -0.25 6.64
N GLN A 80 11.95 -1.43 7.02
CA GLN A 80 11.15 -2.28 6.13
C GLN A 80 9.83 -1.61 5.73
N LEU A 81 9.23 -0.82 6.65
CA LEU A 81 8.03 -0.05 6.35
C LEU A 81 8.33 1.01 5.28
N VAL A 82 9.43 1.73 5.39
CA VAL A 82 9.87 2.69 4.39
C VAL A 82 10.19 2.00 3.06
N GLU A 83 10.92 0.88 3.08
CA GLU A 83 11.21 0.09 1.88
C GLU A 83 9.93 -0.35 1.15
N SER A 84 8.88 -0.73 1.90
CA SER A 84 7.60 -1.13 1.32
C SER A 84 6.91 0.00 0.54
N ILE A 85 7.20 1.27 0.87
CA ILE A 85 6.66 2.42 0.15
C ILE A 85 7.53 2.79 -1.06
N LEU A 86 8.86 2.75 -0.88
CA LEU A 86 9.80 3.16 -1.93
C LEU A 86 9.99 2.08 -2.99
N GLU A 87 10.04 0.81 -2.58
CA GLU A 87 10.33 -0.36 -3.41
C GLU A 87 9.30 -1.50 -3.17
N PRO A 88 8.00 -1.29 -3.47
CA PRO A 88 6.92 -2.20 -3.04
C PRO A 88 7.03 -3.62 -3.58
N SER A 89 7.79 -3.84 -4.65
CA SER A 89 8.03 -5.17 -5.22
C SER A 89 9.29 -5.86 -4.67
N LYS A 90 10.10 -5.18 -3.84
CA LYS A 90 11.34 -5.74 -3.27
C LYS A 90 11.08 -6.89 -2.31
N SER A 91 10.02 -6.76 -1.51
CA SER A 91 9.59 -7.77 -0.56
C SER A 91 8.08 -7.73 -0.40
N ILE A 92 7.39 -8.66 -1.04
CA ILE A 92 5.93 -8.76 -0.95
C ILE A 92 5.60 -9.66 0.25
N ARG A 93 4.73 -9.18 1.12
CA ARG A 93 4.28 -9.93 2.28
C ARG A 93 3.51 -11.17 1.84
N LYS A 94 3.78 -12.32 2.49
CA LYS A 94 3.06 -13.57 2.24
C LYS A 94 1.53 -13.37 2.35
N GLY A 95 0.81 -13.85 1.35
CA GLY A 95 -0.64 -13.69 1.21
C GLY A 95 -1.07 -12.40 0.49
N TYR A 96 -0.10 -11.56 0.10
CA TYR A 96 -0.35 -10.37 -0.75
C TYR A 96 0.37 -10.45 -2.10
N GLU A 97 0.90 -11.63 -2.42
CA GLU A 97 1.43 -11.91 -3.75
C GLU A 97 0.26 -11.95 -4.75
N SER A 98 0.38 -11.24 -5.83
CA SER A 98 -0.58 -11.34 -6.91
C SER A 98 -0.35 -12.61 -7.73
N ILE A 99 -1.43 -13.16 -8.25
CA ILE A 99 -1.38 -14.28 -9.19
C ILE A 99 -1.88 -13.80 -10.56
N THR A 100 -1.22 -14.24 -11.60
CA THR A 100 -1.66 -14.05 -12.99
C THR A 100 -2.15 -15.38 -13.51
N LEU A 101 -3.37 -15.39 -14.03
CA LEU A 101 -4.00 -16.53 -14.68
C LEU A 101 -4.05 -16.26 -16.19
N ARG A 102 -3.69 -17.27 -16.98
CA ARG A 102 -3.97 -17.31 -18.41
C ARG A 102 -5.16 -18.23 -18.62
N MET A 103 -6.19 -17.69 -19.24
CA MET A 103 -7.42 -18.40 -19.54
C MET A 103 -7.30 -19.17 -20.87
N ASP A 104 -8.15 -20.15 -21.08
CA ASP A 104 -8.22 -20.98 -22.29
C ASP A 104 -8.60 -20.18 -23.56
N ASP A 105 -9.30 -19.06 -23.40
CA ASP A 105 -9.63 -18.11 -24.47
C ASP A 105 -8.50 -17.09 -24.76
N GLY A 106 -7.39 -17.16 -24.00
CA GLY A 106 -6.23 -16.26 -24.09
C GLY A 106 -6.34 -15.00 -23.24
N GLU A 107 -7.44 -14.78 -22.50
CA GLU A 107 -7.53 -13.68 -21.54
C GLU A 107 -6.51 -13.86 -20.41
N VAL A 108 -6.00 -12.73 -19.88
CA VAL A 108 -5.07 -12.70 -18.75
C VAL A 108 -5.72 -11.95 -17.59
N VAL A 109 -5.94 -12.66 -16.49
CA VAL A 109 -6.51 -12.10 -15.26
C VAL A 109 -5.45 -12.02 -14.18
N THR A 110 -5.30 -10.87 -13.53
CA THR A 110 -4.36 -10.67 -12.43
C THR A 110 -5.08 -10.16 -11.18
N GLY A 111 -4.74 -10.70 -10.03
CA GLY A 111 -5.33 -10.27 -8.76
C GLY A 111 -4.69 -10.97 -7.56
N LEU A 112 -5.15 -10.61 -6.36
CA LEU A 112 -4.83 -11.36 -5.13
C LEU A 112 -5.68 -12.62 -5.10
N LEU A 113 -5.05 -13.75 -4.87
CA LEU A 113 -5.77 -15.00 -4.65
C LEU A 113 -6.44 -14.97 -3.27
N ILE A 114 -7.78 -15.01 -3.25
CA ILE A 114 -8.57 -15.11 -2.02
C ILE A 114 -8.63 -16.57 -1.58
N ASP A 115 -9.11 -17.42 -2.46
CA ASP A 115 -9.14 -18.88 -2.30
C ASP A 115 -9.21 -19.58 -3.67
N LYS A 116 -8.94 -20.89 -3.65
CA LYS A 116 -9.17 -21.78 -4.78
C LYS A 116 -9.61 -23.16 -4.32
N ASP A 117 -10.50 -23.75 -5.07
CA ASP A 117 -10.90 -25.13 -4.94
C ASP A 117 -10.83 -25.84 -6.33
N PRO A 118 -11.12 -27.15 -6.44
CA PRO A 118 -11.03 -27.86 -7.70
C PRO A 118 -11.98 -27.36 -8.81
N LYS A 119 -12.99 -26.56 -8.48
CA LYS A 119 -13.99 -26.07 -9.43
C LYS A 119 -13.80 -24.61 -9.77
N ARG A 120 -13.27 -23.79 -8.83
CA ARG A 120 -13.20 -22.34 -8.99
C ARG A 120 -12.01 -21.72 -8.29
N TRP A 121 -11.60 -20.56 -8.80
CA TRP A 121 -10.64 -19.65 -8.21
C TRP A 121 -11.35 -18.33 -7.91
N ARG A 122 -11.08 -17.74 -6.76
CA ARG A 122 -11.56 -16.39 -6.45
C ARG A 122 -10.38 -15.46 -6.27
N LEU A 123 -10.37 -14.43 -7.08
CA LEU A 123 -9.33 -13.40 -7.06
C LEU A 123 -9.96 -12.05 -6.72
N ARG A 124 -9.20 -11.19 -6.08
CA ARG A 124 -9.55 -9.79 -5.92
C ARG A 124 -8.71 -8.96 -6.89
N ASN A 125 -9.36 -8.25 -7.82
CA ASN A 125 -8.68 -7.42 -8.80
C ASN A 125 -8.19 -6.10 -8.18
N ALA A 126 -7.46 -5.29 -8.98
CA ALA A 126 -6.93 -3.99 -8.54
C ALA A 126 -8.00 -2.96 -8.17
N ASN A 127 -9.26 -3.16 -8.56
CA ASN A 127 -10.39 -2.32 -8.18
C ASN A 127 -11.03 -2.74 -6.84
N GLY A 128 -10.56 -3.85 -6.24
CA GLY A 128 -11.14 -4.42 -5.02
C GLY A 128 -12.31 -5.38 -5.26
N GLU A 129 -12.68 -5.62 -6.52
CA GLU A 129 -13.79 -6.51 -6.88
C GLU A 129 -13.35 -7.96 -6.81
N VAL A 130 -14.25 -8.83 -6.35
CA VAL A 130 -14.02 -10.27 -6.34
C VAL A 130 -14.48 -10.86 -7.66
N ILE A 131 -13.53 -11.49 -8.37
CA ILE A 131 -13.77 -12.20 -9.62
C ILE A 131 -13.76 -13.70 -9.31
N GLU A 132 -14.79 -14.39 -9.75
CA GLU A 132 -14.87 -15.85 -9.68
C GLU A 132 -14.60 -16.45 -11.06
N ILE A 133 -13.63 -17.35 -11.13
CA ILE A 133 -13.14 -17.98 -12.37
C ILE A 133 -13.30 -19.49 -12.24
N GLN A 134 -13.85 -20.13 -13.27
CA GLN A 134 -13.97 -21.56 -13.32
C GLN A 134 -12.58 -22.19 -13.49
N ALA A 135 -12.27 -23.21 -12.67
CA ALA A 135 -10.93 -23.79 -12.64
C ALA A 135 -10.54 -24.47 -13.94
N ASP A 136 -11.51 -25.02 -14.69
CA ASP A 136 -11.32 -25.66 -15.98
C ASP A 136 -11.01 -24.69 -17.12
N GLN A 137 -11.28 -23.38 -16.94
CA GLN A 137 -10.92 -22.32 -17.89
C GLN A 137 -9.49 -21.81 -17.66
N VAL A 138 -8.83 -22.20 -16.57
CA VAL A 138 -7.46 -21.75 -16.27
C VAL A 138 -6.45 -22.65 -16.96
N GLU A 139 -5.82 -22.16 -18.01
CA GLU A 139 -4.76 -22.89 -18.74
C GLU A 139 -3.43 -22.90 -17.97
N ALA A 140 -3.06 -21.73 -17.38
CA ALA A 140 -1.83 -21.58 -16.62
C ALA A 140 -1.98 -20.54 -15.50
N SER A 141 -1.17 -20.69 -14.47
CA SER A 141 -1.09 -19.73 -13.37
C SER A 141 0.36 -19.46 -12.95
N ALA A 142 0.67 -18.22 -12.59
CA ALA A 142 1.98 -17.84 -12.08
C ALA A 142 1.83 -16.82 -10.96
N THR A 143 2.58 -16.98 -9.88
CA THR A 143 2.71 -15.93 -8.86
C THR A 143 3.57 -14.80 -9.41
N SER A 144 3.07 -13.58 -9.31
CA SER A 144 3.77 -12.39 -9.76
C SER A 144 4.86 -11.97 -8.76
N THR A 145 5.97 -11.50 -9.26
CA THR A 145 7.00 -10.81 -8.47
C THR A 145 6.72 -9.31 -8.34
N GLN A 146 5.65 -8.81 -8.96
CA GLN A 146 5.24 -7.42 -8.88
C GLN A 146 4.17 -7.24 -7.82
N SER A 147 4.35 -6.24 -6.95
CA SER A 147 3.37 -5.83 -5.97
C SER A 147 2.15 -5.18 -6.64
N LEU A 148 0.96 -5.36 -6.08
CA LEU A 148 -0.21 -4.56 -6.46
C LEU A 148 -0.11 -3.11 -5.95
N MET A 149 0.73 -2.84 -4.94
CA MET A 149 1.05 -1.48 -4.53
C MET A 149 1.90 -0.83 -5.64
N PRO A 150 1.46 0.29 -6.21
CA PRO A 150 2.19 0.94 -7.29
C PRO A 150 3.56 1.45 -6.82
N ALA A 151 4.58 1.29 -7.65
CA ALA A 151 5.84 2.00 -7.45
C ALA A 151 5.67 3.50 -7.73
N GLY A 152 6.54 4.33 -7.14
CA GLY A 152 6.55 5.76 -7.40
C GLY A 152 5.51 6.58 -6.62
N LEU A 153 4.86 6.01 -5.60
CA LEU A 153 3.92 6.76 -4.76
C LEU A 153 4.62 7.86 -3.95
N ALA A 154 5.82 7.60 -3.43
CA ALA A 154 6.60 8.58 -2.68
C ALA A 154 6.90 9.83 -3.51
N GLN A 155 7.19 9.66 -4.81
CA GLN A 155 7.49 10.76 -5.73
C GLN A 155 6.27 11.69 -5.98
N GLN A 156 5.06 11.20 -5.71
CA GLN A 156 3.83 11.98 -5.87
C GLN A 156 3.49 12.85 -4.64
N LEU A 157 4.23 12.70 -3.54
CA LEU A 157 3.99 13.45 -2.29
C LEU A 157 4.38 14.94 -2.37
N GLY A 158 5.20 15.30 -3.34
CA GLY A 158 5.60 16.70 -3.61
C GLY A 158 6.63 17.28 -2.64
N THR A 159 6.71 16.83 -1.38
CA THR A 159 7.68 17.35 -0.39
C THR A 159 8.27 16.24 0.50
N GLU A 160 9.50 16.46 0.97
CA GLU A 160 10.14 15.63 2.00
C GLU A 160 9.26 15.52 3.24
N GLN A 161 8.72 16.65 3.71
CA GLN A 161 7.95 16.70 4.94
C GLN A 161 6.68 15.83 4.85
N ALA A 162 5.98 15.82 3.71
CA ALA A 162 4.81 14.97 3.51
C ALA A 162 5.18 13.47 3.60
N PHE A 163 6.34 13.09 3.08
CA PHE A 163 6.83 11.71 3.22
C PHE A 163 7.16 11.35 4.66
N LEU A 164 7.86 12.23 5.38
CA LEU A 164 8.20 12.02 6.79
C LEU A 164 6.93 11.92 7.66
N ASP A 165 5.95 12.76 7.42
CA ASP A 165 4.67 12.76 8.12
C ASP A 165 3.89 11.47 7.85
N LEU A 166 3.81 11.03 6.60
CA LEU A 166 3.20 9.75 6.23
C LEU A 166 3.87 8.57 6.93
N VAL A 167 5.19 8.49 6.88
CA VAL A 167 5.95 7.41 7.54
C VAL A 167 5.72 7.44 9.05
N LYS A 168 5.72 8.62 9.67
CA LYS A 168 5.44 8.77 11.11
C LYS A 168 4.06 8.28 11.47
N TYR A 169 3.04 8.64 10.69
CA TYR A 169 1.68 8.14 10.86
C TYR A 169 1.63 6.61 10.81
N LEU A 170 2.26 6.00 9.80
CA LEU A 170 2.27 4.55 9.63
C LEU A 170 3.01 3.82 10.76
N ILE A 171 4.11 4.39 11.26
CA ILE A 171 4.83 3.85 12.42
C ILE A 171 3.92 3.87 13.66
N GLU A 172 3.26 5.00 13.94
CA GLU A 172 2.40 5.12 15.12
C GLU A 172 1.20 4.18 15.09
N ILE A 173 0.51 4.02 13.95
CA ILE A 173 -0.61 3.09 13.86
C ILE A 173 -0.17 1.63 13.88
N ARG A 174 0.99 1.30 13.33
CA ARG A 174 1.58 -0.03 13.45
C ARG A 174 1.87 -0.38 14.91
N ASP A 175 2.44 0.55 15.67
CA ASP A 175 2.91 0.30 17.03
C ASP A 175 1.77 0.32 18.07
N ALA A 176 0.84 1.24 17.92
CA ALA A 176 -0.25 1.43 18.88
C ALA A 176 -1.62 0.90 18.39
N GLY A 177 -1.70 0.44 17.13
CA GLY A 177 -2.85 -0.28 16.58
C GLY A 177 -4.10 0.58 16.34
N PRO A 178 -5.29 -0.08 16.25
CA PRO A 178 -6.54 0.56 15.84
C PRO A 178 -6.96 1.73 16.73
N LYS A 179 -6.65 1.67 18.02
CA LYS A 179 -6.96 2.76 18.95
C LYS A 179 -6.26 4.05 18.57
N ARG A 180 -4.97 3.96 18.18
CA ARG A 180 -4.22 5.14 17.71
C ARG A 180 -4.74 5.61 16.35
N ALA A 181 -5.00 4.69 15.45
CA ALA A 181 -5.59 5.02 14.14
C ALA A 181 -6.91 5.78 14.29
N ALA A 182 -7.78 5.37 15.22
CA ALA A 182 -9.05 6.04 15.49
C ALA A 182 -8.91 7.45 16.11
N THR A 183 -7.77 7.78 16.72
CA THR A 183 -7.51 9.14 17.26
C THR A 183 -6.87 10.08 16.25
N LEU A 184 -6.41 9.57 15.11
CA LEU A 184 -5.79 10.32 14.04
C LEU A 184 -6.82 10.48 12.90
N GLU A 185 -7.73 11.43 13.05
CA GLU A 185 -8.75 11.72 12.05
C GLU A 185 -8.22 12.66 10.97
N PRO A 186 -8.48 12.37 9.68
CA PRO A 186 -8.10 13.28 8.62
C PRO A 186 -8.93 14.57 8.65
N ASP A 187 -8.30 15.68 8.36
CA ASP A 187 -9.01 16.95 8.15
C ASP A 187 -9.70 16.91 6.78
N MET A 188 -10.99 16.67 6.78
CA MET A 188 -11.80 16.56 5.55
C MET A 188 -11.80 17.84 4.72
N SER A 189 -11.51 19.00 5.33
CA SER A 189 -11.42 20.28 4.60
C SER A 189 -10.19 20.33 3.69
N LEU A 190 -9.12 19.64 4.06
CA LEU A 190 -7.89 19.53 3.27
C LEU A 190 -8.00 18.46 2.16
N LEU A 191 -8.91 17.51 2.33
CA LEU A 191 -9.11 16.39 1.40
C LEU A 191 -10.13 16.70 0.30
N ALA A 192 -10.95 17.73 0.49
CA ALA A 192 -11.91 18.16 -0.51
C ALA A 192 -11.17 18.63 -1.77
N VAL A 193 -11.18 17.81 -2.81
CA VAL A 193 -10.75 18.24 -4.14
C VAL A 193 -11.68 19.38 -4.55
N LYS A 194 -11.18 20.61 -4.67
CA LYS A 194 -11.90 21.68 -5.37
C LYS A 194 -12.03 21.21 -6.82
N ILE A 195 -13.17 20.64 -7.15
CA ILE A 195 -13.54 20.38 -8.55
C ILE A 195 -13.76 21.79 -9.15
N PRO A 196 -13.03 22.15 -10.21
CA PRO A 196 -13.23 23.45 -10.87
C PRO A 196 -14.59 23.53 -11.55
#